data_234c64cbedec9e03baf49ddadd2b035a
#
_entry.id   234c64cbedec9e03baf49ddadd2b035a
#
_cell.length_a   1.000
_cell.length_b   1.000
_cell.length_c   1.000
_cell.angle_alpha   90.00
_cell.angle_beta   90.00
_cell.angle_gamma   90.00
#
_symmetry.space_group_name_H-M   'P 1'
#
loop_
_entity.id
_entity.type
_entity.pdbx_description
1 polymer ?
#
loop_
_entity_poly.entity_id
_entity_poly.type
_entity_poly.pdbx_seq_one_letter_code
_entity_poly.pdbx_strand_id
1 'polypeptide(L)'
;GTAGSYSNFTAFGPYGLIAGQTYSYSLTSLTSGTSYNQSMAMFIDFNRDGDYADAGEMVYQPAATTLGPHTVTGTFTVPASAQAGLTRLRVQAMETLITSVSSSSSWGEYEEYAISMAGAPNGVNWFEVGNVTSIGSNNPQTVNPTTTTTYNANLIVSGCPSTSNNVTVNVLALPSAPTATASTHCGLQVPGASVTATSGTAGTQVFNWYTDST
;
A
#
# COMPACT_ATOMS: atom_id res chain seq x y z
N GLY A 1 -14.05 -22.41 -31.85
CA GLY A 1 -13.13 -21.38 -32.25
C GLY A 1 -12.77 -21.45 -33.71
N THR A 2 -12.50 -20.35 -34.33
CA THR A 2 -11.86 -20.28 -35.64
C THR A 2 -10.35 -20.44 -35.44
N ALA A 3 -9.64 -21.06 -36.40
CA ALA A 3 -8.20 -21.22 -36.33
C ALA A 3 -7.51 -19.87 -36.14
N GLY A 4 -6.76 -19.68 -35.03
CA GLY A 4 -5.93 -18.51 -34.77
C GLY A 4 -6.68 -17.19 -34.68
N SER A 5 -7.92 -17.14 -34.14
CA SER A 5 -8.65 -15.89 -34.01
C SER A 5 -7.98 -14.97 -32.99
N TYR A 6 -7.80 -13.71 -33.39
CA TYR A 6 -7.29 -12.62 -32.54
C TYR A 6 -8.45 -11.67 -32.22
N SER A 7 -8.66 -11.41 -30.94
CA SER A 7 -9.67 -10.49 -30.45
C SER A 7 -9.00 -9.34 -29.69
N ASN A 8 -9.24 -8.12 -30.15
CA ASN A 8 -8.68 -6.91 -29.53
C ASN A 8 -9.72 -6.26 -28.63
N PHE A 9 -9.52 -6.34 -27.34
CA PHE A 9 -10.36 -5.75 -26.30
C PHE A 9 -9.73 -4.53 -25.62
N THR A 10 -8.70 -3.95 -26.19
CA THR A 10 -8.00 -2.79 -25.59
C THR A 10 -8.89 -1.56 -25.45
N ALA A 11 -9.97 -1.47 -26.22
CA ALA A 11 -10.94 -0.37 -26.11
C ALA A 11 -11.85 -0.45 -24.86
N PHE A 12 -11.95 -1.61 -24.19
CA PHE A 12 -12.77 -1.78 -22.98
C PHE A 12 -12.04 -1.43 -21.70
N GLY A 13 -10.74 -1.11 -21.76
CA GLY A 13 -9.91 -0.70 -20.64
C GLY A 13 -9.52 0.78 -20.71
N PRO A 14 -8.35 1.17 -20.13
CA PRO A 14 -7.40 0.27 -19.48
C PRO A 14 -7.81 -0.18 -18.08
N TYR A 15 -7.50 -1.44 -17.74
CA TYR A 15 -7.66 -1.97 -16.39
C TYR A 15 -6.45 -1.61 -15.54
N GLY A 16 -6.69 -1.16 -14.28
CA GLY A 16 -5.63 -0.68 -13.40
C GLY A 16 -4.92 -1.81 -12.66
N LEU A 17 -3.59 -1.85 -12.73
CA LEU A 17 -2.73 -2.69 -11.90
C LEU A 17 -1.69 -1.82 -11.19
N ILE A 18 -1.27 -2.22 -9.99
CA ILE A 18 -0.27 -1.51 -9.18
C ILE A 18 0.89 -2.46 -8.91
N ALA A 19 2.11 -2.03 -9.19
CA ALA A 19 3.32 -2.80 -8.92
C ALA A 19 3.41 -3.19 -7.43
N GLY A 20 3.79 -4.44 -7.15
CA GLY A 20 3.84 -5.00 -5.81
C GLY A 20 2.51 -5.50 -5.24
N GLN A 21 1.37 -5.27 -5.91
CA GLN A 21 0.06 -5.73 -5.45
C GLN A 21 -0.30 -7.10 -6.03
N THR A 22 -1.14 -7.85 -5.30
CA THR A 22 -1.64 -9.16 -5.70
C THR A 22 -3.08 -9.04 -6.20
N TYR A 23 -3.36 -9.68 -7.33
CA TYR A 23 -4.66 -9.70 -7.98
C TYR A 23 -5.14 -11.12 -8.21
N SER A 24 -6.46 -11.31 -8.17
CA SER A 24 -7.09 -12.57 -8.54
C SER A 24 -7.43 -12.57 -10.03
N TYR A 25 -7.39 -13.73 -10.65
CA TYR A 25 -7.89 -13.95 -12.02
C TYR A 25 -8.84 -15.13 -12.10
N SER A 26 -9.68 -15.11 -13.11
CA SER A 26 -10.53 -16.22 -13.53
C SER A 26 -10.56 -16.26 -15.06
N LEU A 27 -10.02 -17.32 -15.64
CA LEU A 27 -10.01 -17.57 -17.08
C LEU A 27 -11.00 -18.69 -17.37
N THR A 28 -11.90 -18.47 -18.31
CA THR A 28 -12.90 -19.46 -18.70
C THR A 28 -12.82 -19.72 -20.20
N SER A 29 -12.55 -20.94 -20.57
CA SER A 29 -12.63 -21.35 -21.97
C SER A 29 -14.06 -21.72 -22.34
N LEU A 30 -14.45 -21.40 -23.56
CA LEU A 30 -15.75 -21.72 -24.13
C LEU A 30 -15.56 -22.68 -25.31
N THR A 31 -16.54 -23.55 -25.51
CA THR A 31 -16.63 -24.40 -26.70
C THR A 31 -18.02 -24.28 -27.33
N SER A 32 -18.07 -24.24 -28.64
CA SER A 32 -19.34 -24.34 -29.37
C SER A 32 -19.45 -25.70 -30.00
N GLY A 33 -20.32 -26.54 -29.45
CA GLY A 33 -20.54 -27.91 -29.96
C GLY A 33 -19.64 -28.95 -29.27
N THR A 34 -18.71 -29.57 -29.99
CA THR A 34 -17.83 -30.63 -29.47
C THR A 34 -16.77 -30.06 -28.51
N SER A 35 -16.56 -30.74 -27.38
CA SER A 35 -15.50 -30.39 -26.42
C SER A 35 -14.16 -30.98 -26.84
N TYR A 36 -13.11 -30.18 -26.78
CA TYR A 36 -11.73 -30.56 -27.04
C TYR A 36 -10.85 -30.26 -25.83
N ASN A 37 -9.73 -30.97 -25.76
CA ASN A 37 -8.70 -30.60 -24.77
C ASN A 37 -8.11 -29.24 -25.15
N GLN A 38 -7.96 -28.38 -24.16
CA GLN A 38 -7.43 -27.04 -24.35
C GLN A 38 -6.64 -26.60 -23.12
N SER A 39 -5.75 -25.65 -23.32
CA SER A 39 -5.04 -24.94 -22.25
C SER A 39 -5.25 -23.45 -22.38
N MET A 40 -5.17 -22.75 -21.27
CA MET A 40 -5.21 -21.28 -21.23
C MET A 40 -3.96 -20.78 -20.54
N ALA A 41 -3.45 -19.65 -21.00
CA ALA A 41 -2.32 -18.94 -20.36
C ALA A 41 -2.60 -17.45 -20.35
N MET A 42 -1.96 -16.76 -19.40
CA MET A 42 -2.07 -15.32 -19.25
C MET A 42 -0.68 -14.69 -19.19
N PHE A 43 -0.50 -13.61 -19.92
CA PHE A 43 0.75 -12.86 -20.04
C PHE A 43 0.50 -11.38 -19.81
N ILE A 44 1.46 -10.70 -19.18
CA ILE A 44 1.45 -9.24 -18.99
C ILE A 44 2.85 -8.72 -19.31
N ASP A 45 2.94 -7.75 -20.22
CA ASP A 45 4.17 -7.03 -20.53
C ASP A 45 4.46 -6.04 -19.39
N PHE A 46 5.30 -6.46 -18.43
CA PHE A 46 5.62 -5.67 -17.25
C PHE A 46 6.75 -4.67 -17.46
N ASN A 47 7.63 -4.90 -18.42
CA ASN A 47 8.76 -4.03 -18.74
C ASN A 47 8.46 -3.06 -19.88
N ARG A 48 7.30 -3.23 -20.55
CA ARG A 48 6.81 -2.37 -21.64
C ARG A 48 7.73 -2.31 -22.85
N ASP A 49 8.38 -3.42 -23.17
CA ASP A 49 9.21 -3.52 -24.39
C ASP A 49 8.40 -3.98 -25.62
N GLY A 50 7.14 -4.37 -25.41
CA GLY A 50 6.17 -4.68 -26.47
C GLY A 50 6.05 -6.17 -26.77
N ASP A 51 6.69 -7.04 -25.99
CA ASP A 51 6.52 -8.47 -26.09
C ASP A 51 6.06 -9.11 -24.75
N TYR A 52 6.14 -10.42 -24.59
CA TYR A 52 5.73 -11.16 -23.40
C TYR A 52 6.70 -12.32 -23.13
N ALA A 53 7.93 -12.22 -23.62
CA ALA A 53 8.89 -13.31 -23.57
C ALA A 53 9.79 -13.28 -22.33
N ASP A 54 9.74 -12.20 -21.57
CA ASP A 54 10.59 -11.99 -20.42
C ASP A 54 10.20 -12.82 -19.21
N ALA A 55 11.18 -13.05 -18.35
CA ALA A 55 10.98 -13.82 -17.13
C ALA A 55 9.96 -13.15 -16.21
N GLY A 56 8.89 -13.87 -15.88
CA GLY A 56 7.80 -13.40 -15.02
C GLY A 56 6.62 -12.77 -15.74
N GLU A 57 6.68 -12.59 -17.06
CA GLU A 57 5.56 -12.05 -17.85
C GLU A 57 4.50 -13.09 -18.17
N MET A 58 4.85 -14.38 -18.18
CA MET A 58 3.87 -15.46 -18.17
C MET A 58 3.31 -15.61 -16.76
N VAL A 59 2.20 -14.95 -16.49
CA VAL A 59 1.58 -14.82 -15.15
C VAL A 59 0.83 -16.07 -14.73
N TYR A 60 0.28 -16.78 -15.72
CA TYR A 60 -0.30 -18.10 -15.53
C TYR A 60 0.15 -19.02 -16.64
N GLN A 61 0.76 -20.15 -16.24
CA GLN A 61 1.17 -21.26 -17.12
C GLN A 61 0.35 -22.51 -16.81
N PRO A 62 -0.33 -23.10 -17.78
CA PRO A 62 -1.07 -24.36 -17.57
C PRO A 62 -0.08 -25.52 -17.41
N ALA A 63 -0.40 -26.46 -16.49
CA ALA A 63 0.41 -27.69 -16.32
C ALA A 63 0.08 -28.78 -17.37
N ALA A 64 -1.15 -28.77 -17.91
CA ALA A 64 -1.65 -29.73 -18.88
C ALA A 64 -2.83 -29.14 -19.67
N THR A 65 -3.20 -29.80 -20.76
CA THR A 65 -4.47 -29.55 -21.41
C THR A 65 -5.61 -30.19 -20.61
N THR A 66 -6.77 -29.55 -20.58
CA THR A 66 -7.98 -30.00 -19.89
C THR A 66 -9.17 -30.01 -20.87
N LEU A 67 -10.06 -30.98 -20.76
CA LEU A 67 -11.26 -31.01 -21.59
C LEU A 67 -12.11 -29.76 -21.29
N GLY A 68 -12.43 -29.03 -22.35
CA GLY A 68 -13.25 -27.81 -22.22
C GLY A 68 -14.76 -28.08 -22.31
N PRO A 69 -15.62 -27.13 -21.93
CA PRO A 69 -15.25 -25.88 -21.33
C PRO A 69 -14.76 -26.04 -19.88
N HIS A 70 -13.82 -25.23 -19.45
CA HIS A 70 -13.34 -25.23 -18.07
C HIS A 70 -12.92 -23.84 -17.61
N THR A 71 -12.84 -23.66 -16.29
CA THR A 71 -12.40 -22.41 -15.65
C THR A 71 -11.19 -22.68 -14.79
N VAL A 72 -10.19 -21.81 -14.89
CA VAL A 72 -9.04 -21.75 -13.99
C VAL A 72 -9.03 -20.44 -13.22
N THR A 73 -8.73 -20.51 -11.95
CA THR A 73 -8.67 -19.35 -11.06
C THR A 73 -7.35 -19.36 -10.32
N GLY A 74 -6.86 -18.19 -9.96
CA GLY A 74 -5.65 -18.07 -9.19
C GLY A 74 -5.38 -16.61 -8.81
N THR A 75 -4.16 -16.39 -8.34
CA THR A 75 -3.66 -15.05 -8.03
C THR A 75 -2.29 -14.86 -8.66
N PHE A 76 -1.94 -13.61 -8.95
CA PHE A 76 -0.60 -13.21 -9.34
C PHE A 76 -0.22 -11.93 -8.63
N THR A 77 1.08 -11.75 -8.40
CA THR A 77 1.61 -10.50 -7.85
C THR A 77 2.33 -9.75 -8.95
N VAL A 78 1.96 -8.49 -9.15
CA VAL A 78 2.65 -7.60 -10.08
C VAL A 78 4.07 -7.37 -9.57
N PRO A 79 5.13 -7.58 -10.36
CA PRO A 79 6.49 -7.30 -9.93
C PRO A 79 6.65 -5.86 -9.43
N ALA A 80 7.39 -5.65 -8.34
CA ALA A 80 7.67 -4.30 -7.84
C ALA A 80 8.47 -3.45 -8.85
N SER A 81 9.17 -4.12 -9.78
CA SER A 81 9.91 -3.51 -10.89
C SER A 81 9.07 -3.19 -12.11
N ALA A 82 7.76 -3.53 -12.12
CA ALA A 82 6.89 -3.26 -13.26
C ALA A 82 6.89 -1.77 -13.62
N GLN A 83 7.04 -1.49 -14.90
CA GLN A 83 7.15 -0.12 -15.41
C GLN A 83 5.77 0.55 -15.47
N ALA A 84 5.66 1.73 -14.88
CA ALA A 84 4.43 2.51 -14.92
C ALA A 84 4.08 2.99 -16.34
N GLY A 85 2.79 3.00 -16.66
CA GLY A 85 2.25 3.48 -17.94
C GLY A 85 1.29 2.48 -18.59
N LEU A 86 0.93 2.72 -19.82
CA LEU A 86 0.06 1.83 -20.58
C LEU A 86 0.86 0.63 -21.10
N THR A 87 0.33 -0.55 -20.88
CA THR A 87 0.85 -1.82 -21.38
C THR A 87 -0.31 -2.75 -21.73
N ARG A 88 -0.03 -4.03 -21.96
CA ARG A 88 -1.01 -5.00 -22.42
C ARG A 88 -0.99 -6.28 -21.58
N LEU A 89 -2.14 -6.90 -21.52
CA LEU A 89 -2.36 -8.26 -21.05
C LEU A 89 -2.86 -9.09 -22.23
N ARG A 90 -2.28 -10.28 -22.40
CA ARG A 90 -2.73 -11.26 -23.38
C ARG A 90 -3.24 -12.52 -22.66
N VAL A 91 -4.40 -13.00 -23.10
CA VAL A 91 -4.89 -14.35 -22.80
C VAL A 91 -4.77 -15.19 -24.06
N GLN A 92 -4.25 -16.40 -23.90
CA GLN A 92 -4.23 -17.40 -24.98
C GLN A 92 -5.06 -18.62 -24.54
N ALA A 93 -5.86 -19.14 -25.45
CA ALA A 93 -6.53 -20.42 -25.32
C ALA A 93 -6.25 -21.28 -26.56
N MET A 94 -5.73 -22.50 -26.37
CA MET A 94 -5.30 -23.39 -27.47
C MET A 94 -5.62 -24.84 -27.17
N GLU A 95 -5.78 -25.66 -28.22
CA GLU A 95 -5.94 -27.11 -28.10
C GLU A 95 -4.63 -27.83 -27.76
N THR A 96 -3.49 -27.15 -27.89
CA THR A 96 -2.18 -27.63 -27.47
C THR A 96 -1.78 -27.03 -26.14
N LEU A 97 -0.80 -27.66 -25.45
CA LEU A 97 -0.27 -27.09 -24.22
C LEU A 97 0.51 -25.81 -24.51
N ILE A 98 0.11 -24.71 -23.87
CA ILE A 98 0.82 -23.44 -23.94
C ILE A 98 1.98 -23.45 -22.94
N THR A 99 3.21 -23.32 -23.45
CA THR A 99 4.45 -23.28 -22.65
C THR A 99 5.17 -21.94 -22.74
N SER A 100 4.80 -21.13 -23.71
CA SER A 100 5.35 -19.78 -23.94
C SER A 100 4.37 -18.94 -24.76
N VAL A 101 4.63 -17.64 -24.86
CA VAL A 101 3.86 -16.73 -25.73
C VAL A 101 3.93 -17.12 -27.22
N SER A 102 5.00 -17.83 -27.63
CA SER A 102 5.21 -18.32 -28.99
C SER A 102 4.53 -19.69 -29.27
N SER A 103 3.85 -20.28 -28.28
CA SER A 103 3.10 -21.52 -28.50
C SER A 103 2.03 -21.29 -29.58
N SER A 104 1.85 -22.26 -30.45
CA SER A 104 0.90 -22.18 -31.57
C SER A 104 0.05 -23.46 -31.67
N SER A 105 -1.14 -23.31 -32.18
CA SER A 105 -2.06 -24.40 -32.47
C SER A 105 -2.87 -24.06 -33.73
N SER A 106 -3.40 -25.10 -34.39
CA SER A 106 -4.33 -24.91 -35.50
C SER A 106 -5.68 -24.35 -35.03
N TRP A 107 -6.01 -24.52 -33.75
CA TRP A 107 -7.24 -24.05 -33.12
C TRP A 107 -6.94 -23.34 -31.81
N GLY A 108 -7.58 -22.19 -31.62
CA GLY A 108 -7.41 -21.39 -30.42
C GLY A 108 -7.73 -19.92 -30.67
N GLU A 109 -7.54 -19.10 -29.64
CA GLU A 109 -7.73 -17.66 -29.74
C GLU A 109 -6.73 -16.90 -28.88
N TYR A 110 -6.55 -15.66 -29.25
CA TYR A 110 -5.74 -14.67 -28.52
C TYR A 110 -6.60 -13.46 -28.23
N GLU A 111 -6.62 -13.06 -26.99
CA GLU A 111 -7.31 -11.86 -26.55
C GLU A 111 -6.31 -10.86 -25.98
N GLU A 112 -6.43 -9.59 -26.35
CA GLU A 112 -5.60 -8.53 -25.78
C GLU A 112 -6.43 -7.45 -25.10
N TYR A 113 -5.94 -7.04 -23.94
CA TYR A 113 -6.53 -6.03 -23.08
C TYR A 113 -5.52 -4.93 -22.77
N ALA A 114 -5.99 -3.67 -22.63
CA ALA A 114 -5.16 -2.57 -22.19
C ALA A 114 -5.03 -2.57 -20.66
N ILE A 115 -3.82 -2.39 -20.18
CA ILE A 115 -3.49 -2.27 -18.75
C ILE A 115 -2.90 -0.88 -18.50
N SER A 116 -3.39 -0.20 -17.46
CA SER A 116 -2.74 0.97 -16.89
C SER A 116 -1.95 0.54 -15.66
N MET A 117 -0.64 0.45 -15.80
CA MET A 117 0.27 0.06 -14.74
C MET A 117 0.63 1.29 -13.91
N ALA A 118 0.31 1.27 -12.61
CA ALA A 118 0.87 2.20 -11.64
C ALA A 118 2.12 1.58 -11.02
N GLY A 119 3.17 2.39 -10.85
CA GLY A 119 4.39 1.95 -10.16
C GLY A 119 4.09 1.52 -8.72
N ALA A 120 4.98 0.73 -8.14
CA ALA A 120 4.89 0.41 -6.72
C ALA A 120 4.77 1.72 -5.93
N PRO A 121 3.88 1.79 -4.94
CA PRO A 121 3.89 2.92 -4.04
C PRO A 121 5.30 2.98 -3.42
N ASN A 122 6.08 3.95 -3.84
CA ASN A 122 7.34 4.26 -3.19
C ASN A 122 6.97 4.77 -1.82
N GLY A 123 6.90 3.92 -0.83
CA GLY A 123 6.60 4.13 0.56
C GLY A 123 6.02 5.50 0.98
N VAL A 124 5.26 5.51 2.02
CA VAL A 124 4.85 6.76 2.66
C VAL A 124 6.10 7.42 3.23
N ASN A 125 6.42 8.64 2.81
CA ASN A 125 7.45 9.46 3.44
C ASN A 125 6.79 10.51 4.32
N TRP A 126 7.17 10.55 5.58
CA TRP A 126 6.66 11.50 6.55
C TRP A 126 7.58 12.70 6.66
N PHE A 127 7.01 13.89 6.83
CA PHE A 127 7.69 15.15 6.95
C PHE A 127 7.09 16.00 8.07
N GLU A 128 7.89 16.80 8.71
CA GLU A 128 7.38 17.97 9.43
C GLU A 128 6.97 19.03 8.40
N VAL A 129 5.83 19.64 8.61
CA VAL A 129 5.34 20.68 7.69
C VAL A 129 6.32 21.86 7.61
N GLY A 130 6.73 22.18 6.40
CA GLY A 130 7.76 23.19 6.13
C GLY A 130 9.18 22.62 6.04
N ASN A 131 9.38 21.32 6.28
CA ASN A 131 10.67 20.67 6.17
C ASN A 131 10.73 19.79 4.91
N VAL A 132 11.87 19.75 4.23
CA VAL A 132 12.08 18.94 3.01
C VAL A 132 12.73 17.60 3.30
N THR A 133 13.22 17.39 4.53
CA THR A 133 13.85 16.14 4.94
C THR A 133 12.81 15.19 5.52
N SER A 134 12.75 13.98 4.98
CA SER A 134 11.87 12.92 5.51
C SER A 134 12.32 12.51 6.90
N ILE A 135 11.34 12.36 7.80
CA ILE A 135 11.54 11.83 9.17
C ILE A 135 11.36 10.32 9.26
N GLY A 136 10.89 9.67 8.20
CA GLY A 136 10.73 8.23 8.12
C GLY A 136 9.73 7.79 7.05
N SER A 137 9.68 6.48 6.84
CA SER A 137 8.81 5.82 5.84
C SER A 137 7.95 4.70 6.44
N ASN A 138 7.89 4.58 7.75
CA ASN A 138 7.09 3.56 8.42
C ASN A 138 5.60 3.91 8.37
N ASN A 139 4.76 2.90 8.41
CA ASN A 139 3.31 3.07 8.59
C ASN A 139 2.80 2.02 9.59
N PRO A 140 2.51 2.40 10.84
CA PRO A 140 2.55 3.77 11.39
C PRO A 140 3.97 4.32 11.62
N GLN A 141 4.12 5.66 11.57
CA GLN A 141 5.34 6.37 11.93
C GLN A 141 5.27 6.86 13.37
N THR A 142 6.26 6.49 14.17
CA THR A 142 6.40 6.99 15.54
C THR A 142 7.17 8.31 15.53
N VAL A 143 6.66 9.30 16.27
CA VAL A 143 7.28 10.63 16.45
C VAL A 143 7.28 11.01 17.92
N ASN A 144 8.29 11.75 18.37
CA ASN A 144 8.43 12.21 19.76
C ASN A 144 8.75 13.72 19.78
N PRO A 145 7.83 14.59 19.36
CA PRO A 145 8.06 16.02 19.34
C PRO A 145 8.13 16.59 20.77
N THR A 146 9.01 17.55 21.00
CA THR A 146 9.13 18.29 22.28
C THR A 146 8.27 19.57 22.29
N THR A 147 7.78 19.98 21.14
CA THR A 147 6.86 21.10 20.94
C THR A 147 5.72 20.66 20.01
N THR A 148 4.59 21.36 20.06
CA THR A 148 3.48 21.09 19.14
C THR A 148 3.96 21.16 17.71
N THR A 149 3.88 20.03 16.99
CA THR A 149 4.47 19.87 15.66
C THR A 149 3.41 19.30 14.71
N THR A 150 3.39 19.81 13.49
CA THR A 150 2.48 19.36 12.43
C THR A 150 3.26 18.54 11.41
N TYR A 151 2.68 17.40 11.04
CA TYR A 151 3.25 16.44 10.11
C TYR A 151 2.35 16.27 8.90
N ASN A 152 2.94 15.90 7.77
CA ASN A 152 2.24 15.38 6.61
C ASN A 152 2.94 14.14 6.07
N ALA A 153 2.23 13.38 5.26
CA ALA A 153 2.80 12.24 4.54
C ALA A 153 2.72 12.49 3.04
N ASN A 154 3.75 12.13 2.31
CA ASN A 154 3.76 12.11 0.86
C ASN A 154 3.85 10.67 0.38
N LEU A 155 2.92 10.27 -0.47
CA LEU A 155 3.01 9.05 -1.24
C LEU A 155 3.56 9.42 -2.63
N ILE A 156 4.73 8.91 -2.98
CA ILE A 156 5.29 9.10 -4.32
C ILE A 156 4.92 7.86 -5.14
N VAL A 157 4.09 8.03 -6.15
CA VAL A 157 3.75 6.99 -7.13
C VAL A 157 4.30 7.43 -8.48
N SER A 158 5.23 6.67 -9.03
CA SER A 158 5.84 6.93 -10.34
C SER A 158 6.38 8.35 -10.52
N GLY A 159 6.99 8.91 -9.48
CA GLY A 159 7.57 10.26 -9.50
C GLY A 159 6.56 11.39 -9.27
N CYS A 160 5.26 11.09 -9.17
CA CYS A 160 4.23 12.09 -8.84
C CYS A 160 3.96 12.07 -7.33
N PRO A 161 4.26 13.13 -6.58
CA PRO A 161 3.91 13.20 -5.18
C PRO A 161 2.42 13.46 -5.01
N SER A 162 1.77 12.68 -4.14
CA SER A 162 0.49 13.04 -3.55
C SER A 162 0.72 13.47 -2.10
N THR A 163 0.13 14.56 -1.68
CA THR A 163 0.21 15.05 -0.30
C THR A 163 -1.00 14.59 0.50
N SER A 164 -0.77 14.12 1.73
CA SER A 164 -1.83 13.86 2.69
C SER A 164 -2.30 15.16 3.36
N ASN A 165 -3.42 15.05 4.09
CA ASN A 165 -3.80 16.09 5.05
C ASN A 165 -2.77 16.19 6.17
N ASN A 166 -2.66 17.39 6.77
CA ASN A 166 -1.80 17.63 7.91
C ASN A 166 -2.36 16.98 9.18
N VAL A 167 -1.47 16.44 10.01
CA VAL A 167 -1.77 15.90 11.33
C VAL A 167 -0.92 16.65 12.36
N THR A 168 -1.55 17.25 13.36
CA THR A 168 -0.84 18.00 14.42
C THR A 168 -0.78 17.16 15.68
N VAL A 169 0.44 16.96 16.20
CA VAL A 169 0.68 16.38 17.53
C VAL A 169 0.85 17.53 18.50
N ASN A 170 -0.13 17.70 19.39
CA ASN A 170 -0.10 18.74 20.41
C ASN A 170 0.74 18.28 21.59
N VAL A 171 1.77 19.04 21.91
CA VAL A 171 2.59 18.86 23.11
C VAL A 171 2.16 19.91 24.15
N LEU A 172 1.61 19.41 25.24
CA LEU A 172 1.25 20.27 26.37
C LEU A 172 2.51 20.53 27.21
N ALA A 173 2.71 21.78 27.57
CA ALA A 173 3.78 22.13 28.49
C ALA A 173 3.53 21.45 29.85
N LEU A 174 4.59 20.95 30.46
CA LEU A 174 4.52 20.49 31.85
C LEU A 174 4.09 21.66 32.74
N PRO A 175 3.20 21.44 33.73
CA PRO A 175 2.89 22.46 34.71
C PRO A 175 4.15 22.94 35.39
N SER A 176 4.25 24.23 35.67
CA SER A 176 5.32 24.76 36.53
C SER A 176 5.25 24.14 37.91
N ALA A 177 6.43 23.88 38.50
CA ALA A 177 6.48 23.38 39.88
C ALA A 177 5.73 24.38 40.79
N PRO A 178 4.91 23.87 41.74
CA PRO A 178 4.26 24.74 42.69
C PRO A 178 5.29 25.42 43.61
N THR A 179 5.01 26.62 43.99
CA THR A 179 5.81 27.31 45.03
C THR A 179 5.14 27.12 46.37
N ALA A 180 5.90 26.67 47.34
CA ALA A 180 5.46 26.54 48.71
C ALA A 180 5.98 27.71 49.58
N THR A 181 5.14 28.26 50.42
CA THR A 181 5.54 29.28 51.35
C THR A 181 5.73 28.66 52.76
N ALA A 182 6.93 28.82 53.28
CA ALA A 182 7.22 28.37 54.64
C ALA A 182 6.61 29.34 55.67
N SER A 183 6.12 28.77 56.78
CA SER A 183 5.78 29.56 57.96
C SER A 183 6.76 29.25 59.09
N THR A 184 7.15 30.28 59.82
CA THR A 184 8.03 30.16 60.98
C THR A 184 7.18 30.37 62.21
N HIS A 185 7.31 29.47 63.21
CA HIS A 185 6.64 29.55 64.48
C HIS A 185 7.64 29.39 65.64
N CYS A 186 7.44 30.14 66.70
CA CYS A 186 8.23 30.04 67.92
C CYS A 186 7.41 29.28 68.99
N GLY A 187 7.89 28.11 69.44
CA GLY A 187 7.25 27.33 70.49
C GLY A 187 7.18 25.82 70.19
N LEU A 188 6.96 25.02 71.23
CA LEU A 188 6.97 23.54 71.14
C LEU A 188 5.70 22.91 70.53
N GLN A 189 4.61 23.66 70.49
CA GLN A 189 3.39 23.23 69.77
C GLN A 189 2.71 24.46 69.14
N VAL A 190 2.42 24.35 67.86
CA VAL A 190 1.75 25.39 67.10
C VAL A 190 0.47 24.88 66.51
N PRO A 191 -0.65 25.00 67.21
CA PRO A 191 -1.94 24.66 66.63
C PRO A 191 -2.31 25.66 65.54
N GLY A 192 -2.66 25.15 64.35
CA GLY A 192 -3.11 25.98 63.24
C GLY A 192 -2.03 26.48 62.26
N ALA A 193 -0.80 25.92 62.29
CA ALA A 193 0.17 26.17 61.24
C ALA A 193 -0.37 25.67 59.90
N SER A 194 -0.33 26.50 58.89
CA SER A 194 -0.78 26.15 57.55
C SER A 194 0.37 26.32 56.55
N VAL A 195 0.41 25.42 55.59
CA VAL A 195 1.29 25.55 54.41
C VAL A 195 0.41 25.72 53.19
N THR A 196 0.85 26.63 52.31
CA THR A 196 0.09 26.90 51.09
C THR A 196 0.97 26.64 49.88
N ALA A 197 0.39 26.12 48.82
CA ALA A 197 1.07 25.98 47.54
C ALA A 197 0.24 26.70 46.47
N THR A 198 0.92 27.35 45.57
CA THR A 198 0.33 28.01 44.41
C THR A 198 1.03 27.54 43.13
N SER A 199 0.27 27.42 42.05
CA SER A 199 0.80 27.10 40.74
C SER A 199 0.44 28.26 39.78
N GLY A 200 1.36 28.58 38.89
CA GLY A 200 1.10 29.53 37.80
C GLY A 200 0.30 28.95 36.64
N THR A 201 -0.06 27.66 36.67
CA THR A 201 -0.78 26.99 35.60
C THR A 201 -2.29 27.09 35.81
N ALA A 202 -3.04 27.48 34.78
CA ALA A 202 -4.50 27.53 34.81
C ALA A 202 -5.12 26.12 34.78
N GLY A 203 -6.19 25.92 35.52
CA GLY A 203 -6.96 24.64 35.56
C GLY A 203 -7.16 24.11 36.97
N THR A 204 -7.88 22.98 37.09
CA THR A 204 -8.08 22.30 38.37
C THR A 204 -6.79 21.62 38.79
N GLN A 205 -6.27 21.97 39.96
CA GLN A 205 -4.96 21.50 40.44
C GLN A 205 -5.17 20.71 41.73
N VAL A 206 -4.42 19.60 41.87
CA VAL A 206 -4.33 18.81 43.06
C VAL A 206 -2.91 18.86 43.58
N PHE A 207 -2.72 19.27 44.84
CA PHE A 207 -1.42 19.32 45.49
C PHE A 207 -1.26 18.12 46.43
N ASN A 208 -0.19 17.38 46.30
CA ASN A 208 0.18 16.31 47.24
C ASN A 208 1.30 16.85 48.14
N TRP A 209 1.11 16.71 49.46
CA TRP A 209 2.06 17.17 50.45
C TRP A 209 2.83 15.95 51.01
N TYR A 210 4.12 16.12 51.16
CA TYR A 210 5.02 15.08 51.66
C TYR A 210 5.76 15.60 52.90
N THR A 211 6.07 14.72 53.85
CA THR A 211 6.82 15.07 55.06
C THR A 211 8.32 15.12 54.86
N ASP A 212 8.81 14.45 53.79
CA ASP A 212 10.22 14.41 53.40
C ASP A 212 10.38 14.72 51.92
N SER A 213 11.48 15.37 51.57
CA SER A 213 11.95 15.49 50.17
C SER A 213 12.76 14.24 49.81
N THR A 214 12.17 13.34 49.04
CA THR A 214 12.90 12.24 48.40
C THR A 214 13.47 12.70 47.07
#